data_14dd17bf48a696034c559d11771f4d3c
#
_entry.id   14dd17bf48a696034c559d11771f4d3c
#
_cell.length_a   1.000
_cell.length_b   1.000
_cell.length_c   1.000
_cell.angle_alpha   90.00
_cell.angle_beta   90.00
_cell.angle_gamma   90.00
#
_symmetry.space_group_name_H-M   'P 1'
#
loop_
_entity.id
_entity.type
_entity.pdbx_description
1 polymer ?
#
loop_
_entity_poly.entity_id
_entity_poly.type
_entity_poly.pdbx_seq_one_letter_code
_entity_poly.pdbx_strand_id
1 'polypeptide(L)'
;MPLNPSVQAPPLQLLKRLLAWISDLRVAIGLLILIAITSGLGTLVPQKESEALYHRVYDTTPWLGLLNGDRILALQLDHVYSSSWFLALLAWLGLALILCSWRRQWPALQAALRWIDYRTPRQLSKLTLAETMACSDADASLSQLEQLLGSRGWQLQRHSDRLAARRGVSGRVGPLLVHAGLVVLMVGAAWGALAGQRLERYLSPGNVLELLNSRGQSQVSVTLEDFGINRDPAGRPEQFHSRLKLIPGGEDAPTGNPEVREISVNHPLRYQGMTVYQADWALAAVQVQLGRSPVLELPLQSFPQLGEQVWGIVLPTRPDGSNPVLLALSSEQGPVTAYNGEAEELGSLIPGGEPVEIEGIPLRIAGVVPASGLLLKRDPGVPLVYAGFAIALTGGGLSLIATRQLWAIAEAEHGLLHVGGLCNRNLTAFARELPGLLAELPGTPQQV
;
A
#
# COMPACT_ATOMS: atom_id res chain seq x y z
N MET A 1 -50.94 24.48 -29.95
CA MET A 1 -50.82 23.27 -29.08
C MET A 1 -49.39 23.15 -28.66
N PRO A 2 -49.01 23.42 -27.41
CA PRO A 2 -47.63 23.24 -26.97
C PRO A 2 -47.40 21.77 -26.62
N LEU A 3 -46.33 21.21 -27.17
CA LEU A 3 -45.93 19.84 -26.94
C LEU A 3 -45.51 19.66 -25.45
N ASN A 4 -46.16 18.71 -24.82
CA ASN A 4 -45.99 18.29 -23.44
C ASN A 4 -44.52 17.94 -23.12
N PRO A 5 -43.91 18.37 -22.00
CA PRO A 5 -42.56 17.96 -21.64
C PRO A 5 -42.56 16.45 -21.38
N SER A 6 -41.67 15.76 -22.08
CA SER A 6 -41.48 14.33 -22.06
C SER A 6 -41.46 13.75 -20.65
N VAL A 7 -42.50 12.97 -20.32
CA VAL A 7 -42.52 12.08 -19.15
C VAL A 7 -41.36 11.09 -19.33
N GLN A 8 -40.26 11.33 -18.64
CA GLN A 8 -39.15 10.42 -18.63
C GLN A 8 -39.61 9.10 -18.01
N ALA A 9 -39.33 7.97 -18.71
CA ALA A 9 -39.72 6.66 -18.26
C ALA A 9 -39.25 6.36 -16.83
N PRO A 10 -40.09 5.71 -15.99
CA PRO A 10 -39.82 5.51 -14.56
C PRO A 10 -38.46 4.86 -14.22
N PRO A 11 -37.89 3.94 -15.02
CA PRO A 11 -36.57 3.35 -14.75
C PRO A 11 -35.41 4.36 -14.90
N LEU A 12 -35.52 5.34 -15.79
CA LEU A 12 -34.49 6.38 -15.98
C LEU A 12 -34.43 7.37 -14.80
N GLN A 13 -35.56 7.66 -14.15
CA GLN A 13 -35.61 8.52 -12.96
C GLN A 13 -35.01 7.80 -11.75
N LEU A 14 -35.26 6.50 -11.59
CA LEU A 14 -34.66 5.69 -10.52
C LEU A 14 -33.14 5.61 -10.68
N LEU A 15 -32.65 5.35 -11.87
CA LEU A 15 -31.22 5.32 -12.17
C LEU A 15 -30.54 6.67 -11.87
N LYS A 16 -31.16 7.78 -12.27
CA LYS A 16 -30.63 9.12 -11.96
C LYS A 16 -30.58 9.41 -10.45
N ARG A 17 -31.59 8.98 -9.70
CA ARG A 17 -31.62 9.10 -8.24
C ARG A 17 -30.54 8.24 -7.58
N LEU A 18 -30.38 7.01 -8.02
CA LEU A 18 -29.35 6.10 -7.52
C LEU A 18 -27.94 6.65 -7.77
N LEU A 19 -27.65 7.08 -9.00
CA LEU A 19 -26.38 7.71 -9.33
C LEU A 19 -26.12 9.00 -8.55
N ALA A 20 -27.18 9.78 -8.27
CA ALA A 20 -27.07 10.97 -7.43
C ALA A 20 -26.72 10.61 -5.99
N TRP A 21 -27.33 9.56 -5.44
CA TRP A 21 -27.07 9.08 -4.09
C TRP A 21 -25.66 8.50 -3.94
N ILE A 22 -25.22 7.65 -4.87
CA ILE A 22 -23.85 7.10 -4.86
C ILE A 22 -22.78 8.20 -4.93
N SER A 23 -23.04 9.27 -5.68
CA SER A 23 -22.12 10.43 -5.80
C SER A 23 -22.29 11.47 -4.68
N ASP A 24 -23.11 11.20 -3.65
CA ASP A 24 -23.27 12.12 -2.52
C ASP A 24 -22.05 12.06 -1.59
N LEU A 25 -21.57 13.24 -1.20
CA LEU A 25 -20.40 13.35 -0.32
C LEU A 25 -20.63 12.69 1.05
N ARG A 26 -21.84 12.73 1.57
CA ARG A 26 -22.18 12.13 2.87
C ARG A 26 -22.08 10.61 2.81
N VAL A 27 -22.54 10.02 1.72
CA VAL A 27 -22.43 8.57 1.47
C VAL A 27 -20.96 8.17 1.34
N ALA A 28 -20.17 8.94 0.58
CA ALA A 28 -18.73 8.68 0.42
C ALA A 28 -17.96 8.77 1.76
N ILE A 29 -18.27 9.76 2.62
CA ILE A 29 -17.66 9.89 3.95
C ILE A 29 -18.06 8.70 4.84
N GLY A 30 -19.35 8.33 4.87
CA GLY A 30 -19.83 7.17 5.63
C GLY A 30 -19.15 5.87 5.18
N LEU A 31 -18.96 5.70 3.87
CA LEU A 31 -18.27 4.55 3.30
C LEU A 31 -16.78 4.52 3.67
N LEU A 32 -16.09 5.67 3.65
CA LEU A 32 -14.70 5.77 4.10
C LEU A 32 -14.55 5.40 5.58
N ILE A 33 -15.46 5.88 6.43
CA ILE A 33 -15.47 5.53 7.86
C ILE A 33 -15.68 4.02 8.04
N LEU A 34 -16.64 3.43 7.31
CA LEU A 34 -16.90 1.99 7.36
C LEU A 34 -15.67 1.18 6.91
N ILE A 35 -15.03 1.56 5.80
CA ILE A 35 -13.81 0.92 5.32
C ILE A 35 -12.67 1.06 6.35
N ALA A 36 -12.53 2.22 6.99
CA ALA A 36 -11.52 2.42 8.03
C ALA A 36 -11.75 1.50 9.25
N ILE A 37 -13.00 1.40 9.72
CA ILE A 37 -13.38 0.52 10.82
C ILE A 37 -13.11 -0.95 10.45
N THR A 38 -13.57 -1.40 9.29
CA THR A 38 -13.38 -2.78 8.84
C THR A 38 -11.91 -3.12 8.59
N SER A 39 -11.11 -2.17 8.10
CA SER A 39 -9.65 -2.33 7.99
C SER A 39 -8.99 -2.46 9.36
N GLY A 40 -9.45 -1.68 10.36
CA GLY A 40 -9.01 -1.80 11.74
C GLY A 40 -9.32 -3.18 12.32
N LEU A 41 -10.51 -3.73 12.07
CA LEU A 41 -10.86 -5.10 12.48
C LEU A 41 -9.92 -6.14 11.84
N GLY A 42 -9.57 -5.96 10.56
CA GLY A 42 -8.62 -6.84 9.87
C GLY A 42 -7.20 -6.81 10.43
N THR A 43 -6.80 -5.79 11.19
CA THR A 43 -5.50 -5.77 11.88
C THR A 43 -5.51 -6.44 13.25
N LEU A 44 -6.68 -6.63 13.84
CA LEU A 44 -6.83 -7.24 15.16
C LEU A 44 -6.96 -8.77 15.12
N VAL A 45 -7.40 -9.31 13.99
CA VAL A 45 -7.50 -10.77 13.78
C VAL A 45 -6.32 -11.20 12.91
N PRO A 46 -5.58 -12.28 13.28
CA PRO A 46 -4.54 -12.84 12.41
C PRO A 46 -5.09 -13.12 11.02
N GLN A 47 -4.34 -12.75 9.98
CA GLN A 47 -4.82 -12.85 8.60
C GLN A 47 -4.17 -14.02 7.86
N LYS A 48 -4.98 -14.82 7.15
CA LYS A 48 -4.54 -15.93 6.29
C LYS A 48 -3.81 -17.06 7.04
N GLU A 49 -4.19 -17.29 8.28
CA GLU A 49 -3.72 -18.42 9.07
C GLU A 49 -4.55 -19.69 8.79
N SER A 50 -4.15 -20.83 9.38
CA SER A 50 -4.90 -22.08 9.24
C SER A 50 -6.23 -22.04 10.01
N GLU A 51 -7.28 -22.68 9.49
CA GLU A 51 -8.58 -22.80 10.17
C GLU A 51 -8.43 -23.37 11.59
N ALA A 52 -7.53 -24.34 11.76
CA ALA A 52 -7.23 -24.95 13.06
C ALA A 52 -6.73 -23.94 14.10
N LEU A 53 -6.02 -22.88 13.68
CA LEU A 53 -5.56 -21.83 14.57
C LEU A 53 -6.75 -21.01 15.11
N TYR A 54 -7.68 -20.64 14.24
CA TYR A 54 -8.86 -19.85 14.65
C TYR A 54 -9.75 -20.64 15.63
N HIS A 55 -9.96 -21.94 15.41
CA HIS A 55 -10.67 -22.79 16.35
C HIS A 55 -9.92 -22.91 17.68
N ARG A 56 -8.60 -23.18 17.64
CA ARG A 56 -7.81 -23.32 18.86
C ARG A 56 -7.82 -22.06 19.73
N VAL A 57 -7.72 -20.88 19.10
CA VAL A 57 -7.62 -19.60 19.82
C VAL A 57 -8.99 -19.09 20.24
N TYR A 58 -9.98 -19.10 19.34
CA TYR A 58 -11.23 -18.37 19.53
C TYR A 58 -12.42 -19.23 20.00
N ASP A 59 -12.34 -20.57 19.96
CA ASP A 59 -13.38 -21.42 20.55
C ASP A 59 -13.26 -21.48 22.07
N THR A 60 -12.02 -21.37 22.59
CA THR A 60 -11.77 -21.31 24.04
C THR A 60 -11.97 -19.90 24.61
N THR A 61 -11.56 -18.88 23.86
CA THR A 61 -11.66 -17.46 24.25
C THR A 61 -12.25 -16.65 23.09
N PRO A 62 -13.60 -16.62 22.97
CA PRO A 62 -14.26 -15.90 21.88
C PRO A 62 -13.87 -14.42 21.83
N TRP A 63 -13.51 -13.93 20.65
CA TRP A 63 -13.14 -12.54 20.46
C TRP A 63 -14.32 -11.61 20.79
N LEU A 64 -14.07 -10.60 21.63
CA LEU A 64 -15.10 -9.73 22.24
C LEU A 64 -16.24 -10.50 22.96
N GLY A 65 -16.01 -11.76 23.36
CA GLY A 65 -17.02 -12.62 23.97
C GLY A 65 -18.13 -13.11 23.02
N LEU A 66 -18.02 -12.81 21.71
CA LEU A 66 -19.09 -13.05 20.74
C LEU A 66 -18.66 -13.88 19.53
N LEU A 67 -17.40 -13.77 19.08
CA LEU A 67 -16.90 -14.36 17.84
C LEU A 67 -15.99 -15.55 18.16
N ASN A 68 -16.49 -16.75 17.95
CA ASN A 68 -15.72 -17.99 17.94
C ASN A 68 -15.08 -18.25 16.57
N GLY A 69 -14.28 -19.30 16.43
CA GLY A 69 -13.59 -19.67 15.19
C GLY A 69 -14.52 -19.75 13.99
N ASP A 70 -15.65 -20.46 14.12
CA ASP A 70 -16.66 -20.60 13.06
C ASP A 70 -17.19 -19.24 12.55
N ARG A 71 -17.49 -18.33 13.46
CA ARG A 71 -18.02 -17.00 13.09
C ARG A 71 -16.97 -16.12 12.43
N ILE A 72 -15.71 -16.20 12.87
CA ILE A 72 -14.60 -15.49 12.24
C ILE A 72 -14.45 -15.94 10.79
N LEU A 73 -14.46 -17.26 10.54
CA LEU A 73 -14.36 -17.83 9.20
C LEU A 73 -15.60 -17.51 8.35
N ALA A 74 -16.82 -17.66 8.90
CA ALA A 74 -18.06 -17.37 8.18
C ALA A 74 -18.19 -15.90 7.78
N LEU A 75 -17.69 -14.97 8.61
CA LEU A 75 -17.64 -13.53 8.32
C LEU A 75 -16.43 -13.12 7.50
N GLN A 76 -15.57 -14.06 7.10
CA GLN A 76 -14.33 -13.81 6.35
C GLN A 76 -13.40 -12.82 7.07
N LEU A 77 -13.36 -12.84 8.40
CA LEU A 77 -12.49 -11.97 9.19
C LEU A 77 -11.04 -12.48 9.23
N ASP A 78 -10.81 -13.72 8.87
CA ASP A 78 -9.51 -14.37 8.66
C ASP A 78 -8.77 -13.85 7.42
N HIS A 79 -9.50 -13.23 6.47
CA HIS A 79 -8.93 -12.65 5.24
C HIS A 79 -9.69 -11.39 4.80
N VAL A 80 -9.89 -10.45 5.73
CA VAL A 80 -10.69 -9.22 5.53
C VAL A 80 -10.37 -8.50 4.23
N TYR A 81 -9.09 -8.27 3.94
CA TYR A 81 -8.67 -7.46 2.80
C TYR A 81 -8.91 -8.11 1.42
N SER A 82 -9.17 -9.41 1.39
CA SER A 82 -9.56 -10.16 0.19
C SER A 82 -10.98 -10.71 0.26
N SER A 83 -11.73 -10.40 1.33
CA SER A 83 -13.12 -10.81 1.49
C SER A 83 -14.02 -10.18 0.44
N SER A 84 -15.07 -10.91 0.06
CA SER A 84 -16.01 -10.45 -0.96
C SER A 84 -16.74 -9.15 -0.58
N TRP A 85 -17.12 -9.00 0.68
CA TRP A 85 -17.80 -7.81 1.16
C TRP A 85 -16.87 -6.58 1.26
N PHE A 86 -15.61 -6.76 1.66
CA PHE A 86 -14.64 -5.65 1.70
C PHE A 86 -14.28 -5.15 0.30
N LEU A 87 -14.07 -6.08 -0.64
CA LEU A 87 -13.86 -5.73 -2.05
C LEU A 87 -15.07 -5.03 -2.67
N ALA A 88 -16.30 -5.41 -2.27
CA ALA A 88 -17.51 -4.71 -2.68
C ALA A 88 -17.57 -3.26 -2.13
N LEU A 89 -17.17 -3.04 -0.87
CA LEU A 89 -17.06 -1.68 -0.31
C LEU A 89 -16.02 -0.84 -1.07
N LEU A 90 -14.86 -1.42 -1.40
CA LEU A 90 -13.86 -0.74 -2.21
C LEU A 90 -14.38 -0.42 -3.63
N ALA A 91 -15.03 -1.37 -4.28
CA ALA A 91 -15.63 -1.16 -5.60
C ALA A 91 -16.68 -0.04 -5.57
N TRP A 92 -17.51 0.00 -4.51
CA TRP A 92 -18.48 1.08 -4.30
C TRP A 92 -17.80 2.43 -4.11
N LEU A 93 -16.76 2.50 -3.28
CA LEU A 93 -15.99 3.73 -3.12
C LEU A 93 -15.34 4.18 -4.43
N GLY A 94 -14.76 3.26 -5.20
CA GLY A 94 -14.20 3.56 -6.53
C GLY A 94 -15.24 4.13 -7.48
N LEU A 95 -16.41 3.52 -7.53
CA LEU A 95 -17.55 4.02 -8.33
C LEU A 95 -18.00 5.42 -7.87
N ALA A 96 -18.09 5.65 -6.56
CA ALA A 96 -18.42 6.97 -6.00
C ALA A 96 -17.42 8.05 -6.40
N LEU A 97 -16.11 7.74 -6.36
CA LEU A 97 -15.03 8.65 -6.79
C LEU A 97 -15.13 8.98 -8.29
N ILE A 98 -15.36 7.96 -9.14
CA ILE A 98 -15.53 8.14 -10.59
C ILE A 98 -16.74 9.03 -10.89
N LEU A 99 -17.90 8.73 -10.28
CA LEU A 99 -19.13 9.50 -10.46
C LEU A 99 -19.00 10.94 -9.94
N CYS A 100 -18.32 11.12 -8.80
CA CYS A 100 -18.03 12.46 -8.27
C CYS A 100 -17.15 13.26 -9.23
N SER A 101 -16.10 12.63 -9.78
CA SER A 101 -15.23 13.26 -10.76
C SER A 101 -15.98 13.68 -12.01
N TRP A 102 -16.80 12.79 -12.55
CA TRP A 102 -17.61 13.05 -13.75
C TRP A 102 -18.66 14.15 -13.55
N ARG A 103 -19.37 14.12 -12.42
CA ARG A 103 -20.52 15.02 -12.17
C ARG A 103 -20.14 16.38 -11.59
N ARG A 104 -19.02 16.48 -10.86
CA ARG A 104 -18.62 17.71 -10.16
C ARG A 104 -17.30 18.27 -10.63
N GLN A 105 -16.25 17.45 -10.68
CA GLN A 105 -14.91 17.96 -10.94
C GLN A 105 -14.67 18.27 -12.41
N TRP A 106 -15.12 17.38 -13.31
CA TRP A 106 -15.01 17.61 -14.75
C TRP A 106 -15.72 18.87 -15.24
N PRO A 107 -17.00 19.13 -14.88
CA PRO A 107 -17.66 20.38 -15.24
C PRO A 107 -16.98 21.61 -14.63
N ALA A 108 -16.45 21.50 -13.39
CA ALA A 108 -15.71 22.60 -12.75
C ALA A 108 -14.38 22.91 -13.48
N LEU A 109 -13.70 21.90 -14.00
CA LEU A 109 -12.51 22.07 -14.84
C LEU A 109 -12.90 22.73 -16.18
N GLN A 110 -13.94 22.23 -16.84
CA GLN A 110 -14.42 22.81 -18.10
C GLN A 110 -14.82 24.29 -17.92
N ALA A 111 -15.52 24.63 -16.82
CA ALA A 111 -15.88 26.01 -16.52
C ALA A 111 -14.64 26.90 -16.31
N ALA A 112 -13.59 26.38 -15.66
CA ALA A 112 -12.34 27.13 -15.47
C ALA A 112 -11.52 27.30 -16.75
N LEU A 113 -11.69 26.38 -17.72
CA LEU A 113 -11.04 26.48 -19.04
C LEU A 113 -11.78 27.39 -20.02
N ARG A 114 -13.06 27.62 -19.78
CA ARG A 114 -13.85 28.56 -20.61
C ARG A 114 -13.54 29.99 -20.21
N TRP A 115 -13.41 30.87 -21.20
CA TRP A 115 -13.36 32.30 -20.98
C TRP A 115 -14.79 32.83 -20.76
N ILE A 116 -14.98 33.57 -19.67
CA ILE A 116 -16.25 34.27 -19.40
C ILE A 116 -16.04 35.70 -19.86
N ASP A 117 -16.93 36.19 -20.74
CA ASP A 117 -16.92 37.54 -21.27
C ASP A 117 -17.97 38.39 -20.53
N TYR A 118 -17.52 39.15 -19.54
CA TYR A 118 -18.37 40.15 -18.89
C TYR A 118 -18.36 41.44 -19.73
N ARG A 119 -19.53 41.97 -20.06
CA ARG A 119 -19.72 43.07 -21.00
C ARG A 119 -20.13 44.39 -20.37
N THR A 120 -20.58 44.36 -19.11
CA THR A 120 -21.09 45.55 -18.43
C THR A 120 -20.46 45.72 -17.05
N PRO A 121 -20.19 46.95 -16.60
CA PRO A 121 -19.66 47.21 -15.24
C PRO A 121 -20.53 46.62 -14.16
N ARG A 122 -21.86 46.64 -14.35
CA ARG A 122 -22.83 46.05 -13.40
C ARG A 122 -22.64 44.55 -13.20
N GLN A 123 -22.07 43.82 -14.18
CA GLN A 123 -21.75 42.39 -14.02
C GLN A 123 -20.50 42.20 -13.13
N LEU A 124 -19.52 43.10 -13.26
CA LEU A 124 -18.28 43.04 -12.45
C LEU A 124 -18.55 43.42 -11.00
N SER A 125 -19.42 44.40 -10.74
CA SER A 125 -19.78 44.80 -9.36
C SER A 125 -20.47 43.72 -8.53
N LYS A 126 -20.95 42.63 -9.17
CA LYS A 126 -21.53 41.46 -8.51
C LYS A 126 -20.50 40.40 -8.15
N LEU A 127 -19.26 40.55 -8.58
CA LEU A 127 -18.21 39.63 -8.25
C LEU A 127 -17.75 39.82 -6.81
N THR A 128 -17.13 38.81 -6.24
CA THR A 128 -16.71 38.81 -4.82
C THR A 128 -15.71 39.93 -4.51
N LEU A 129 -14.87 40.26 -5.47
CA LEU A 129 -13.97 41.40 -5.43
C LEU A 129 -14.36 42.31 -6.58
N ALA A 130 -14.70 43.56 -6.28
CA ALA A 130 -15.04 44.56 -7.27
C ALA A 130 -14.42 45.90 -6.86
N GLU A 131 -13.71 46.52 -7.77
CA GLU A 131 -13.03 47.81 -7.60
C GLU A 131 -13.33 48.70 -8.80
N THR A 132 -13.42 50.01 -8.60
CA THR A 132 -13.56 50.99 -9.68
C THR A 132 -12.50 52.05 -9.49
N MET A 133 -11.78 52.38 -10.56
CA MET A 133 -10.75 53.40 -10.57
C MET A 133 -11.12 54.55 -11.52
N ALA A 134 -10.92 55.77 -11.09
CA ALA A 134 -10.93 56.92 -11.99
C ALA A 134 -9.56 57.03 -12.71
N CYS A 135 -9.59 57.11 -14.00
CA CYS A 135 -8.40 57.16 -14.87
C CYS A 135 -8.48 58.33 -15.81
N SER A 136 -7.35 58.94 -16.10
CA SER A 136 -7.28 60.02 -17.15
C SER A 136 -7.53 59.43 -18.55
N ASP A 137 -7.14 58.19 -18.78
CA ASP A 137 -7.38 57.43 -20.00
C ASP A 137 -7.63 55.94 -19.58
N ALA A 138 -8.89 55.53 -19.70
CA ALA A 138 -9.32 54.17 -19.29
C ALA A 138 -8.78 53.12 -20.23
N ASP A 139 -8.63 53.38 -21.54
CA ASP A 139 -8.09 52.40 -22.49
C ASP A 139 -6.58 52.22 -22.33
N ALA A 140 -5.84 53.31 -22.06
CA ALA A 140 -4.43 53.24 -21.72
C ALA A 140 -4.21 52.45 -20.42
N SER A 141 -5.03 52.69 -19.39
CA SER A 141 -4.97 51.95 -18.11
C SER A 141 -5.27 50.49 -18.30
N LEU A 142 -6.23 50.14 -19.15
CA LEU A 142 -6.56 48.74 -19.47
C LEU A 142 -5.42 48.06 -20.21
N SER A 143 -4.70 48.74 -21.09
CA SER A 143 -3.53 48.23 -21.81
C SER A 143 -2.34 48.02 -20.89
N GLN A 144 -2.15 48.92 -19.92
CA GLN A 144 -1.10 48.75 -18.89
C GLN A 144 -1.43 47.58 -17.94
N LEU A 145 -2.70 47.43 -17.55
CA LEU A 145 -3.15 46.27 -16.76
C LEU A 145 -2.86 44.96 -17.51
N GLU A 146 -3.11 44.93 -18.83
CA GLU A 146 -2.78 43.78 -19.68
C GLU A 146 -1.30 43.45 -19.63
N GLN A 147 -0.42 44.43 -19.81
CA GLN A 147 1.04 44.24 -19.77
C GLN A 147 1.51 43.78 -18.37
N LEU A 148 0.97 44.38 -17.31
CA LEU A 148 1.28 44.02 -15.93
C LEU A 148 0.90 42.58 -15.60
N LEU A 149 -0.31 42.17 -15.96
CA LEU A 149 -0.77 40.80 -15.75
C LEU A 149 0.01 39.80 -16.61
N GLY A 150 0.33 40.15 -17.86
CA GLY A 150 1.17 39.36 -18.77
C GLY A 150 2.57 39.10 -18.21
N SER A 151 3.23 40.15 -17.68
CA SER A 151 4.54 40.01 -17.04
C SER A 151 4.53 39.12 -15.79
N ARG A 152 3.38 39.01 -15.12
CA ARG A 152 3.17 38.16 -13.94
C ARG A 152 2.66 36.74 -14.27
N GLY A 153 2.68 36.36 -15.56
CA GLY A 153 2.33 35.00 -16.01
C GLY A 153 0.85 34.67 -15.98
N TRP A 154 -0.02 35.70 -16.12
CA TRP A 154 -1.42 35.49 -16.34
C TRP A 154 -1.70 35.14 -17.79
N GLN A 155 -2.66 34.25 -18.03
CA GLN A 155 -3.26 34.03 -19.34
C GLN A 155 -4.26 35.14 -19.60
N LEU A 156 -4.24 35.76 -20.77
CA LEU A 156 -5.01 36.94 -21.09
C LEU A 156 -5.91 36.70 -22.30
N GLN A 157 -7.07 37.31 -22.29
CA GLN A 157 -7.96 37.46 -23.43
C GLN A 157 -8.43 38.89 -23.51
N ARG A 158 -7.96 39.61 -24.52
CA ARG A 158 -8.25 41.03 -24.76
C ARG A 158 -9.38 41.17 -25.78
N HIS A 159 -10.29 42.12 -25.51
CA HIS A 159 -11.22 42.74 -26.45
C HIS A 159 -10.92 44.21 -26.51
N SER A 160 -11.64 44.98 -27.35
CA SER A 160 -11.40 46.43 -27.50
C SER A 160 -11.44 47.18 -26.17
N ASP A 161 -12.55 47.04 -25.43
CA ASP A 161 -12.89 47.77 -24.24
C ASP A 161 -12.77 46.99 -22.94
N ARG A 162 -12.33 45.70 -23.00
CA ARG A 162 -12.32 44.81 -21.86
C ARG A 162 -11.23 43.72 -21.91
N LEU A 163 -10.82 43.27 -20.75
CA LEU A 163 -9.79 42.24 -20.52
C LEU A 163 -10.32 41.17 -19.63
N ALA A 164 -10.08 39.91 -19.97
CA ALA A 164 -10.21 38.77 -19.09
C ALA A 164 -8.85 38.14 -18.84
N ALA A 165 -8.54 37.87 -17.58
CA ALA A 165 -7.27 37.30 -17.17
C ALA A 165 -7.50 36.13 -16.21
N ARG A 166 -6.67 35.09 -16.29
CA ARG A 166 -6.70 33.95 -15.38
C ARG A 166 -5.31 33.42 -15.09
N ARG A 167 -5.14 32.89 -13.87
CA ARG A 167 -3.90 32.28 -13.43
C ARG A 167 -4.19 31.05 -12.55
N GLY A 168 -3.33 30.02 -12.59
CA GLY A 168 -3.44 28.85 -11.72
C GLY A 168 -4.55 27.88 -12.10
N VAL A 169 -4.99 27.84 -13.35
CA VAL A 169 -6.04 26.91 -13.83
C VAL A 169 -5.64 25.45 -13.66
N SER A 170 -4.31 25.14 -13.69
CA SER A 170 -3.75 23.81 -13.41
C SER A 170 -4.22 23.26 -12.05
N GLY A 171 -4.47 24.12 -11.05
CA GLY A 171 -5.02 23.71 -9.77
C GLY A 171 -6.39 23.01 -9.84
N ARG A 172 -7.14 23.25 -10.91
CA ARG A 172 -8.45 22.57 -11.13
C ARG A 172 -8.32 21.12 -11.62
N VAL A 173 -7.15 20.75 -12.16
CA VAL A 173 -6.84 19.37 -12.54
C VAL A 173 -6.53 18.52 -11.31
N GLY A 174 -6.00 19.16 -10.25
CA GLY A 174 -5.55 18.47 -9.05
C GLY A 174 -6.57 17.49 -8.44
N PRO A 175 -7.81 17.91 -8.13
CA PRO A 175 -8.80 17.00 -7.55
C PRO A 175 -9.16 15.81 -8.46
N LEU A 176 -9.15 16.00 -9.79
CA LEU A 176 -9.35 14.89 -10.74
C LEU A 176 -8.22 13.87 -10.66
N LEU A 177 -6.98 14.33 -10.59
CA LEU A 177 -5.81 13.45 -10.44
C LEU A 177 -5.82 12.73 -9.10
N VAL A 178 -6.20 13.42 -8.00
CA VAL A 178 -6.33 12.74 -6.69
C VAL A 178 -7.31 11.59 -6.78
N HIS A 179 -8.52 11.81 -7.32
CA HIS A 179 -9.51 10.74 -7.45
C HIS A 179 -9.05 9.63 -8.40
N ALA A 180 -8.45 9.97 -9.53
CA ALA A 180 -7.90 8.98 -10.46
C ALA A 180 -6.80 8.16 -9.80
N GLY A 181 -5.89 8.79 -9.08
CA GLY A 181 -4.83 8.12 -8.34
C GLY A 181 -5.37 7.17 -7.27
N LEU A 182 -6.39 7.59 -6.51
CA LEU A 182 -7.06 6.74 -5.53
C LEU A 182 -7.74 5.52 -6.18
N VAL A 183 -8.41 5.70 -7.31
CA VAL A 183 -9.02 4.57 -8.06
C VAL A 183 -7.96 3.59 -8.54
N VAL A 184 -6.85 4.08 -9.13
CA VAL A 184 -5.74 3.23 -9.58
C VAL A 184 -5.12 2.48 -8.40
N LEU A 185 -4.91 3.16 -7.26
CA LEU A 185 -4.40 2.56 -6.03
C LEU A 185 -5.33 1.44 -5.54
N MET A 186 -6.64 1.68 -5.49
CA MET A 186 -7.64 0.70 -5.04
C MET A 186 -7.69 -0.52 -5.98
N VAL A 187 -7.61 -0.31 -7.29
CA VAL A 187 -7.51 -1.41 -8.27
C VAL A 187 -6.24 -2.22 -8.05
N GLY A 188 -5.10 -1.55 -7.83
CA GLY A 188 -3.84 -2.21 -7.51
C GLY A 188 -3.91 -3.02 -6.22
N ALA A 189 -4.47 -2.44 -5.14
CA ALA A 189 -4.65 -3.12 -3.86
C ALA A 189 -5.58 -4.34 -3.97
N ALA A 190 -6.71 -4.20 -4.66
CA ALA A 190 -7.64 -5.31 -4.89
C ALA A 190 -6.99 -6.43 -5.73
N TRP A 191 -6.23 -6.06 -6.78
CA TRP A 191 -5.51 -7.05 -7.58
C TRP A 191 -4.44 -7.76 -6.76
N GLY A 192 -3.65 -7.04 -5.95
CA GLY A 192 -2.68 -7.64 -5.04
C GLY A 192 -3.33 -8.59 -4.03
N ALA A 193 -4.49 -8.22 -3.48
CA ALA A 193 -5.24 -9.06 -2.54
C ALA A 193 -5.75 -10.37 -3.17
N LEU A 194 -6.20 -10.31 -4.43
CA LEU A 194 -6.78 -11.45 -5.16
C LEU A 194 -5.73 -12.33 -5.85
N ALA A 195 -4.70 -11.73 -6.45
CA ALA A 195 -3.70 -12.42 -7.26
C ALA A 195 -2.32 -12.49 -6.61
N GLY A 196 -2.15 -11.85 -5.45
CA GLY A 196 -0.92 -11.91 -4.67
C GLY A 196 -0.71 -13.30 -4.09
N GLN A 197 0.55 -13.74 -4.09
CA GLN A 197 0.97 -15.02 -3.53
C GLN A 197 2.01 -14.77 -2.44
N ARG A 198 1.89 -15.49 -1.34
CA ARG A 198 2.84 -15.51 -0.23
C ARG A 198 3.08 -16.95 0.18
N LEU A 199 4.34 -17.34 0.19
CA LEU A 199 4.76 -18.67 0.59
C LEU A 199 5.92 -18.54 1.58
N GLU A 200 5.75 -19.11 2.77
CA GLU A 200 6.81 -19.24 3.77
C GLU A 200 7.29 -20.69 3.81
N ARG A 201 8.59 -20.88 3.71
CA ARG A 201 9.21 -22.22 3.78
C ARG A 201 10.55 -22.13 4.46
N TYR A 202 10.81 -23.13 5.29
CA TYR A 202 12.13 -23.38 5.83
C TYR A 202 12.87 -24.33 4.89
N LEU A 203 14.08 -23.93 4.47
CA LEU A 203 14.95 -24.72 3.61
C LEU A 203 16.28 -24.95 4.33
N SER A 204 16.73 -26.19 4.35
CA SER A 204 18.10 -26.55 4.77
C SER A 204 19.05 -26.47 3.56
N PRO A 205 20.34 -26.26 3.77
CA PRO A 205 21.33 -26.34 2.71
C PRO A 205 21.24 -27.66 1.91
N GLY A 206 21.27 -27.55 0.59
CA GLY A 206 21.07 -28.65 -0.35
C GLY A 206 19.63 -28.91 -0.76
N ASN A 207 18.64 -28.38 -0.05
CA ASN A 207 17.22 -28.56 -0.39
C ASN A 207 16.76 -27.61 -1.49
N VAL A 208 15.78 -28.10 -2.29
CA VAL A 208 15.21 -27.38 -3.44
C VAL A 208 13.75 -27.10 -3.18
N LEU A 209 13.34 -25.87 -3.46
CA LEU A 209 11.95 -25.46 -3.53
C LEU A 209 11.55 -25.20 -4.98
N GLU A 210 10.61 -25.96 -5.49
CA GLU A 210 10.04 -25.73 -6.82
C GLU A 210 8.82 -24.84 -6.73
N LEU A 211 8.83 -23.77 -7.49
CA LEU A 211 7.69 -22.89 -7.66
C LEU A 211 6.96 -23.24 -8.94
N LEU A 212 5.71 -23.68 -8.78
CA LEU A 212 4.88 -24.12 -9.90
C LEU A 212 3.93 -22.99 -10.31
N ASN A 213 3.64 -22.91 -11.61
CA ASN A 213 2.55 -22.07 -12.11
C ASN A 213 1.18 -22.73 -11.84
N SER A 214 0.09 -22.02 -12.22
CA SER A 214 -1.27 -22.55 -12.10
C SER A 214 -1.56 -23.81 -12.92
N ARG A 215 -0.66 -24.17 -13.84
CA ARG A 215 -0.74 -25.41 -14.67
C ARG A 215 0.13 -26.53 -14.11
N GLY A 216 0.77 -26.34 -12.94
CA GLY A 216 1.64 -27.34 -12.33
C GLY A 216 3.05 -27.45 -12.97
N GLN A 217 3.44 -26.52 -13.85
CA GLN A 217 4.77 -26.51 -14.47
C GLN A 217 5.73 -25.68 -13.59
N SER A 218 6.97 -26.15 -13.45
CA SER A 218 8.00 -25.43 -12.71
C SER A 218 8.30 -24.08 -13.38
N GLN A 219 8.16 -22.99 -12.64
CA GLN A 219 8.55 -21.64 -13.08
C GLN A 219 10.01 -21.34 -12.71
N VAL A 220 10.39 -21.72 -11.51
CA VAL A 220 11.75 -21.55 -10.99
C VAL A 220 12.00 -22.57 -9.89
N SER A 221 13.19 -23.16 -9.89
CA SER A 221 13.70 -23.97 -8.78
C SER A 221 14.68 -23.11 -7.97
N VAL A 222 14.43 -23.00 -6.68
CA VAL A 222 15.26 -22.26 -5.72
C VAL A 222 15.97 -23.27 -4.83
N THR A 223 17.27 -23.40 -4.96
CA THR A 223 18.11 -24.26 -4.11
C THR A 223 18.80 -23.39 -3.08
N LEU A 224 18.74 -23.76 -1.80
CA LEU A 224 19.59 -23.17 -0.78
C LEU A 224 20.95 -23.87 -0.81
N GLU A 225 21.99 -23.17 -1.27
CA GLU A 225 23.36 -23.72 -1.31
C GLU A 225 24.03 -23.64 0.06
N ASP A 226 23.84 -22.52 0.77
CA ASP A 226 24.45 -22.26 2.07
C ASP A 226 23.57 -21.33 2.91
N PHE A 227 23.60 -21.53 4.24
CA PHE A 227 22.92 -20.67 5.21
C PHE A 227 23.82 -20.45 6.42
N GLY A 228 24.13 -19.19 6.69
CA GLY A 228 24.95 -18.77 7.80
C GLY A 228 24.23 -17.82 8.76
N ILE A 229 24.50 -17.98 10.04
CA ILE A 229 24.03 -17.11 11.11
C ILE A 229 25.23 -16.37 11.72
N ASN A 230 25.34 -15.08 11.47
CA ASN A 230 26.32 -14.25 12.14
C ASN A 230 25.82 -13.93 13.56
N ARG A 231 26.68 -14.12 14.54
CA ARG A 231 26.37 -13.89 15.93
C ARG A 231 27.25 -12.80 16.53
N ASP A 232 26.69 -12.05 17.48
CA ASP A 232 27.46 -11.09 18.28
C ASP A 232 28.37 -11.82 19.29
N PRO A 233 29.29 -11.11 19.97
CA PRO A 233 30.17 -11.73 20.97
C PRO A 233 29.43 -12.38 22.16
N ALA A 234 28.15 -12.05 22.36
CA ALA A 234 27.28 -12.67 23.36
C ALA A 234 26.52 -13.89 22.83
N GLY A 235 26.77 -14.31 21.57
CA GLY A 235 26.15 -15.47 20.92
C GLY A 235 24.74 -15.21 20.36
N ARG A 236 24.26 -13.96 20.35
CA ARG A 236 22.92 -13.62 19.82
C ARG A 236 22.98 -13.47 18.30
N PRO A 237 21.97 -13.96 17.56
CA PRO A 237 21.90 -13.77 16.11
C PRO A 237 21.89 -12.29 15.76
N GLU A 238 22.77 -11.83 14.87
CA GLU A 238 22.89 -10.45 14.42
C GLU A 238 22.46 -10.33 12.95
N GLN A 239 22.86 -11.32 12.12
CA GLN A 239 22.52 -11.32 10.70
C GLN A 239 22.40 -12.74 10.17
N PHE A 240 21.56 -12.91 9.17
CA PHE A 240 21.34 -14.18 8.46
C PHE A 240 21.70 -14.01 6.99
N HIS A 241 22.45 -14.98 6.44
CA HIS A 241 22.87 -15.00 5.05
C HIS A 241 22.45 -16.30 4.40
N SER A 242 21.72 -16.21 3.28
CA SER A 242 21.33 -17.36 2.47
C SER A 242 21.88 -17.23 1.07
N ARG A 243 22.64 -18.22 0.60
CA ARG A 243 23.10 -18.33 -0.78
C ARG A 243 22.10 -19.16 -1.56
N LEU A 244 21.39 -18.52 -2.48
CA LEU A 244 20.34 -19.13 -3.27
C LEU A 244 20.83 -19.33 -4.71
N LYS A 245 20.62 -20.53 -5.24
CA LYS A 245 20.79 -20.85 -6.65
C LYS A 245 19.42 -20.94 -7.30
N LEU A 246 19.21 -20.12 -8.33
CA LEU A 246 17.95 -20.06 -9.08
C LEU A 246 18.16 -20.73 -10.44
N ILE A 247 17.28 -21.64 -10.76
CA ILE A 247 17.25 -22.30 -12.07
C ILE A 247 15.89 -21.99 -12.68
N PRO A 248 15.82 -21.25 -13.81
CA PRO A 248 14.58 -21.02 -14.53
C PRO A 248 13.94 -22.35 -14.94
N GLY A 249 12.65 -22.50 -14.71
CA GLY A 249 11.85 -23.65 -15.16
C GLY A 249 10.94 -23.26 -16.35
N GLY A 250 10.34 -24.26 -17.01
CA GLY A 250 9.40 -24.10 -18.13
C GLY A 250 9.95 -24.59 -19.47
N GLU A 251 9.05 -24.98 -20.38
CA GLU A 251 9.42 -25.49 -21.72
C GLU A 251 10.12 -24.44 -22.60
N ASP A 252 9.84 -23.15 -22.36
CA ASP A 252 10.47 -22.00 -23.02
C ASP A 252 11.58 -21.36 -22.20
N ALA A 253 11.97 -21.97 -21.06
CA ALA A 253 13.07 -21.44 -20.29
C ALA A 253 14.33 -21.53 -21.16
N PRO A 254 14.99 -20.39 -21.45
CA PRO A 254 16.31 -20.47 -22.03
C PRO A 254 17.15 -21.37 -21.12
N THR A 255 18.01 -22.19 -21.67
CA THR A 255 19.07 -22.93 -20.95
C THR A 255 19.98 -21.89 -20.29
N GLY A 256 19.40 -21.08 -19.39
CA GLY A 256 20.07 -20.03 -18.68
C GLY A 256 20.99 -20.64 -17.64
N ASN A 257 22.20 -20.14 -17.57
CA ASN A 257 23.11 -20.49 -16.50
C ASN A 257 22.41 -20.24 -15.16
N PRO A 258 22.56 -21.16 -14.19
CA PRO A 258 22.02 -20.97 -12.86
C PRO A 258 22.53 -19.64 -12.28
N GLU A 259 21.62 -18.85 -11.76
CA GLU A 259 21.96 -17.57 -11.12
C GLU A 259 22.13 -17.80 -9.62
N VAL A 260 23.32 -17.54 -9.10
CA VAL A 260 23.59 -17.61 -7.66
C VAL A 260 23.53 -16.22 -7.07
N ARG A 261 22.71 -16.05 -6.02
CA ARG A 261 22.53 -14.79 -5.31
C ARG A 261 22.56 -15.01 -3.80
N GLU A 262 23.14 -14.06 -3.11
CA GLU A 262 23.11 -14.01 -1.66
C GLU A 262 22.02 -13.04 -1.20
N ILE A 263 21.23 -13.45 -0.21
CA ILE A 263 20.25 -12.61 0.47
C ILE A 263 20.55 -12.55 1.96
N SER A 264 20.12 -11.45 2.58
CA SER A 264 20.19 -11.25 4.02
C SER A 264 18.97 -10.44 4.50
N VAL A 265 18.84 -10.25 5.81
CA VAL A 265 17.76 -9.40 6.36
C VAL A 265 17.88 -8.00 5.76
N ASN A 266 16.76 -7.47 5.27
CA ASN A 266 16.63 -6.20 4.55
C ASN A 266 17.29 -6.14 3.15
N HIS A 267 17.92 -7.22 2.66
CA HIS A 267 18.48 -7.31 1.31
C HIS A 267 17.85 -8.47 0.55
N PRO A 268 16.58 -8.34 0.12
CA PRO A 268 15.86 -9.41 -0.57
C PRO A 268 16.31 -9.54 -2.02
N LEU A 269 16.15 -10.74 -2.56
CA LEU A 269 16.29 -11.02 -3.98
C LEU A 269 14.99 -10.68 -4.72
N ARG A 270 15.10 -9.97 -5.84
CA ARG A 270 14.00 -9.76 -6.79
C ARG A 270 14.29 -10.53 -8.07
N TYR A 271 13.39 -11.43 -8.41
CA TYR A 271 13.53 -12.30 -9.57
C TYR A 271 12.16 -12.53 -10.25
N GLN A 272 12.04 -12.20 -11.54
CA GLN A 272 10.84 -12.41 -12.36
C GLN A 272 9.50 -12.00 -11.69
N GLY A 273 9.50 -10.83 -11.02
CA GLY A 273 8.31 -10.31 -10.35
C GLY A 273 8.01 -10.95 -8.99
N MET A 274 8.87 -11.86 -8.53
CA MET A 274 8.88 -12.42 -7.19
C MET A 274 9.95 -11.75 -6.34
N THR A 275 9.69 -11.59 -5.05
CA THR A 275 10.67 -11.13 -4.08
C THR A 275 10.86 -12.21 -3.02
N VAL A 276 12.12 -12.63 -2.80
CA VAL A 276 12.50 -13.63 -1.80
C VAL A 276 13.21 -12.91 -0.66
N TYR A 277 12.63 -13.00 0.53
CA TYR A 277 13.16 -12.39 1.75
C TYR A 277 13.76 -13.46 2.66
N GLN A 278 14.85 -13.11 3.35
CA GLN A 278 15.27 -13.79 4.55
C GLN A 278 14.36 -13.31 5.69
N ALA A 279 13.42 -14.16 6.12
CA ALA A 279 12.35 -13.78 7.05
C ALA A 279 12.56 -14.36 8.45
N ASP A 280 13.09 -15.59 8.54
CA ASP A 280 13.21 -16.32 9.79
C ASP A 280 14.31 -17.37 9.69
N TRP A 281 14.53 -18.14 10.75
CA TRP A 281 15.43 -19.28 10.81
C TRP A 281 14.87 -20.35 11.74
N ALA A 282 15.34 -21.59 11.55
CA ALA A 282 15.01 -22.72 12.40
C ALA A 282 16.17 -23.69 12.47
N LEU A 283 16.06 -24.69 13.32
CA LEU A 283 16.94 -25.86 13.31
C LEU A 283 16.19 -27.02 12.66
N ALA A 284 16.73 -27.51 11.53
CA ALA A 284 16.06 -28.51 10.71
C ALA A 284 16.36 -29.93 11.17
N ALA A 285 17.63 -30.21 11.46
CA ALA A 285 18.08 -31.56 11.81
C ALA A 285 19.25 -31.51 12.79
N VAL A 286 19.43 -32.59 13.51
CA VAL A 286 20.60 -32.87 14.31
C VAL A 286 21.29 -34.10 13.76
N GLN A 287 22.62 -34.02 13.62
CA GLN A 287 23.47 -35.12 13.17
C GLN A 287 24.01 -35.85 14.39
N VAL A 288 23.48 -37.05 14.61
CA VAL A 288 23.73 -37.86 15.82
C VAL A 288 24.48 -39.13 15.48
N GLN A 289 25.44 -39.49 16.30
CA GLN A 289 26.14 -40.77 16.25
C GLN A 289 25.91 -41.53 17.58
N LEU A 290 25.32 -42.72 17.47
CA LEU A 290 25.06 -43.64 18.58
C LEU A 290 26.10 -44.71 18.61
N GLY A 291 27.00 -44.72 19.59
CA GLY A 291 28.04 -45.68 19.73
C GLY A 291 28.94 -45.75 18.48
N ARG A 292 28.92 -46.90 17.77
CA ARG A 292 29.66 -47.13 16.53
C ARG A 292 28.78 -47.00 15.25
N SER A 293 27.60 -46.44 15.37
CA SER A 293 26.73 -46.23 14.19
C SER A 293 27.35 -45.23 13.22
N PRO A 294 26.92 -45.20 11.95
CA PRO A 294 27.15 -44.05 11.11
C PRO A 294 26.46 -42.82 11.71
N VAL A 295 26.85 -41.61 11.29
CA VAL A 295 26.18 -40.39 11.63
C VAL A 295 24.79 -40.40 10.97
N LEU A 296 23.77 -40.22 11.76
CA LEU A 296 22.36 -40.16 11.34
C LEU A 296 21.89 -38.70 11.39
N GLU A 297 21.31 -38.24 10.31
CA GLU A 297 20.67 -36.94 10.28
C GLU A 297 19.19 -37.12 10.62
N LEU A 298 18.77 -36.53 11.75
CA LEU A 298 17.45 -36.70 12.31
C LEU A 298 16.70 -35.39 12.34
N PRO A 299 15.46 -35.33 11.83
CA PRO A 299 14.69 -34.10 11.78
C PRO A 299 14.31 -33.60 13.16
N LEU A 300 14.47 -32.30 13.39
CA LEU A 300 14.06 -31.62 14.61
C LEU A 300 12.62 -31.13 14.51
N GLN A 301 11.93 -31.12 15.64
CA GLN A 301 10.60 -30.54 15.80
C GLN A 301 10.67 -29.40 16.80
N SER A 302 9.79 -28.38 16.62
CA SER A 302 9.66 -27.32 17.60
C SER A 302 8.95 -27.82 18.86
N PHE A 303 9.46 -27.44 20.03
CA PHE A 303 8.89 -27.73 21.35
C PHE A 303 8.52 -26.42 22.08
N PRO A 304 7.41 -25.78 21.70
CA PRO A 304 7.00 -24.48 22.29
C PRO A 304 6.77 -24.57 23.81
N GLN A 305 6.53 -25.76 24.35
CA GLN A 305 6.34 -25.99 25.78
C GLN A 305 7.63 -25.77 26.58
N LEU A 306 8.80 -25.92 25.94
CA LEU A 306 10.12 -25.72 26.55
C LEU A 306 10.69 -24.32 26.28
N GLY A 307 10.05 -23.55 25.37
CA GLY A 307 10.46 -22.18 25.01
C GLY A 307 10.14 -21.86 23.54
N GLU A 308 10.09 -20.57 23.21
CA GLU A 308 9.71 -20.11 21.85
C GLU A 308 10.69 -20.57 20.76
N GLN A 309 11.97 -20.77 21.10
CA GLN A 309 13.03 -21.19 20.18
C GLN A 309 13.73 -22.43 20.70
N VAL A 310 12.97 -23.48 20.98
CA VAL A 310 13.50 -24.79 21.37
C VAL A 310 13.06 -25.83 20.36
N TRP A 311 14.05 -26.53 19.81
CA TRP A 311 13.86 -27.66 18.91
C TRP A 311 14.35 -28.92 19.58
N GLY A 312 13.78 -30.04 19.20
CA GLY A 312 14.22 -31.31 19.78
C GLY A 312 13.78 -32.52 18.97
N ILE A 313 14.26 -33.65 19.41
CA ILE A 313 13.86 -34.96 18.89
C ILE A 313 13.89 -35.97 20.02
N VAL A 314 12.94 -36.89 20.01
CA VAL A 314 12.91 -38.04 20.93
C VAL A 314 13.58 -39.23 20.27
N LEU A 315 14.63 -39.74 20.90
CA LEU A 315 15.39 -40.90 20.45
C LEU A 315 15.08 -42.10 21.33
N PRO A 316 14.72 -43.25 20.77
CA PRO A 316 14.73 -44.50 21.52
C PRO A 316 16.17 -44.93 21.76
N THR A 317 16.57 -45.14 22.99
CA THR A 317 17.93 -45.62 23.32
C THR A 317 18.01 -47.14 23.26
N ARG A 318 16.89 -47.85 23.27
CA ARG A 318 16.84 -49.31 23.15
C ARG A 318 16.04 -49.77 21.93
N PRO A 319 16.35 -50.96 21.38
CA PRO A 319 15.65 -51.52 20.23
C PRO A 319 14.14 -51.78 20.47
N ASP A 320 13.74 -51.94 21.72
CA ASP A 320 12.34 -52.14 22.15
C ASP A 320 11.58 -50.81 22.32
N GLY A 321 12.25 -49.68 22.09
CA GLY A 321 11.66 -48.33 22.27
C GLY A 321 11.61 -47.86 23.71
N SER A 322 12.14 -48.62 24.67
CA SER A 322 12.19 -48.20 26.09
C SER A 322 13.25 -47.12 26.32
N ASN A 323 13.12 -46.37 27.42
CA ASN A 323 13.99 -45.28 27.84
C ASN A 323 14.19 -44.22 26.73
N PRO A 324 13.13 -43.58 26.23
CA PRO A 324 13.30 -42.54 25.24
C PRO A 324 14.04 -41.32 25.84
N VAL A 325 14.97 -40.75 25.08
CA VAL A 325 15.71 -39.56 25.45
C VAL A 325 15.29 -38.41 24.53
N LEU A 326 14.87 -37.30 25.13
CA LEU A 326 14.62 -36.05 24.40
C LEU A 326 15.94 -35.28 24.30
N LEU A 327 16.41 -35.06 23.09
CA LEU A 327 17.43 -34.06 22.80
C LEU A 327 16.81 -32.73 22.51
N ALA A 328 17.13 -31.71 23.32
CA ALA A 328 16.61 -30.34 23.15
C ALA A 328 17.75 -29.35 22.95
N LEU A 329 17.54 -28.39 22.03
CA LEU A 329 18.54 -27.39 21.67
C LEU A 329 17.86 -26.09 21.20
N SER A 330 18.56 -24.98 21.37
CA SER A 330 18.06 -23.64 20.97
C SER A 330 18.99 -22.92 20.00
N SER A 331 20.13 -23.50 19.64
CA SER A 331 21.15 -22.92 18.77
C SER A 331 21.91 -24.01 18.02
N GLU A 332 22.42 -23.70 16.85
CA GLU A 332 23.25 -24.59 16.06
C GLU A 332 24.65 -24.82 16.66
N GLN A 333 25.10 -23.91 17.50
CA GLN A 333 26.41 -23.95 18.15
C GLN A 333 26.31 -24.22 19.66
N GLY A 334 25.11 -24.07 20.22
CA GLY A 334 24.88 -24.26 21.64
C GLY A 334 24.80 -25.72 22.05
N PRO A 335 24.79 -25.95 23.39
CA PRO A 335 24.68 -27.32 23.90
C PRO A 335 23.35 -27.94 23.50
N VAL A 336 23.40 -29.25 23.27
CA VAL A 336 22.26 -30.13 23.11
C VAL A 336 22.04 -30.83 24.45
N THR A 337 20.95 -30.52 25.13
CA THR A 337 20.64 -31.12 26.41
C THR A 337 19.77 -32.35 26.24
N ALA A 338 20.17 -33.44 26.90
CA ALA A 338 19.46 -34.70 26.89
C ALA A 338 18.59 -34.84 28.15
N TYR A 339 17.32 -35.18 28.00
CA TYR A 339 16.37 -35.39 29.09
C TYR A 339 15.77 -36.81 29.03
N ASN A 340 15.52 -37.37 30.19
CA ASN A 340 14.79 -38.65 30.28
C ASN A 340 13.27 -38.44 30.15
N GLY A 341 12.50 -39.52 30.23
CA GLY A 341 11.00 -39.49 30.18
C GLY A 341 10.36 -38.74 31.35
N GLU A 342 11.07 -38.48 32.44
CA GLU A 342 10.62 -37.73 33.61
C GLU A 342 11.07 -36.25 33.59
N ALA A 343 11.63 -35.82 32.46
CA ALA A 343 12.20 -34.48 32.22
C ALA A 343 13.41 -34.15 33.12
N GLU A 344 14.13 -35.14 33.60
CA GLU A 344 15.40 -34.94 34.28
C GLU A 344 16.55 -34.83 33.26
N GLU A 345 17.49 -33.93 33.48
CA GLU A 345 18.65 -33.72 32.64
C GLU A 345 19.65 -34.86 32.82
N LEU A 346 19.93 -35.58 31.73
CA LEU A 346 20.90 -36.68 31.71
C LEU A 346 22.33 -36.24 31.36
N GLY A 347 22.42 -35.07 30.69
CA GLY A 347 23.70 -34.52 30.30
C GLY A 347 23.59 -33.50 29.18
N SER A 348 24.71 -32.86 28.87
CA SER A 348 24.80 -31.81 27.84
C SER A 348 25.93 -32.17 26.85
N LEU A 349 25.61 -32.11 25.56
CA LEU A 349 26.50 -32.46 24.46
C LEU A 349 26.79 -31.22 23.61
N ILE A 350 28.04 -31.02 23.26
CA ILE A 350 28.46 -29.92 22.39
C ILE A 350 28.56 -30.43 20.95
N PRO A 351 27.94 -29.77 19.95
CA PRO A 351 28.08 -30.12 18.56
C PRO A 351 29.57 -30.16 18.13
N GLY A 352 29.99 -31.25 17.48
CA GLY A 352 31.40 -31.51 17.12
C GLY A 352 32.28 -31.99 18.26
N GLY A 353 31.75 -32.07 19.50
CA GLY A 353 32.48 -32.50 20.68
C GLY A 353 32.70 -34.02 20.79
N GLU A 354 33.28 -34.43 21.92
CA GLU A 354 33.48 -35.83 22.28
C GLU A 354 32.14 -36.51 22.63
N PRO A 355 32.07 -37.86 22.47
CA PRO A 355 30.87 -38.62 22.89
C PRO A 355 30.65 -38.53 24.40
N VAL A 356 29.40 -38.39 24.82
CA VAL A 356 28.95 -38.43 26.22
C VAL A 356 28.08 -39.65 26.43
N GLU A 357 28.26 -40.33 27.53
CA GLU A 357 27.47 -41.52 27.87
C GLU A 357 26.09 -41.11 28.37
N ILE A 358 25.06 -41.45 27.61
CA ILE A 358 23.64 -41.17 27.93
C ILE A 358 22.92 -42.54 27.96
N GLU A 359 22.30 -42.86 29.08
CA GLU A 359 21.60 -44.12 29.30
C GLU A 359 22.45 -45.37 28.88
N GLY A 360 23.79 -45.33 29.16
CA GLY A 360 24.69 -46.43 28.85
C GLY A 360 25.11 -46.53 27.37
N ILE A 361 24.77 -45.53 26.56
CA ILE A 361 25.16 -45.47 25.16
C ILE A 361 26.02 -44.20 24.93
N PRO A 362 27.21 -44.34 24.32
CA PRO A 362 28.00 -43.18 23.93
C PRO A 362 27.28 -42.44 22.79
N LEU A 363 26.80 -41.25 23.08
CA LEU A 363 26.07 -40.35 22.17
C LEU A 363 26.99 -39.18 21.78
N ARG A 364 27.10 -38.92 20.49
CA ARG A 364 27.86 -37.80 19.96
C ARG A 364 26.95 -36.96 19.03
N ILE A 365 26.99 -35.67 19.21
CA ILE A 365 26.41 -34.73 18.24
C ILE A 365 27.49 -34.34 17.24
N ALA A 366 27.41 -34.80 16.01
CA ALA A 366 28.36 -34.46 14.95
C ALA A 366 28.16 -33.04 14.44
N GLY A 367 26.89 -32.56 14.41
CA GLY A 367 26.52 -31.21 14.00
C GLY A 367 25.02 -30.95 14.13
N VAL A 368 24.65 -29.72 13.90
CA VAL A 368 23.27 -29.29 13.81
C VAL A 368 23.07 -28.57 12.48
N VAL A 369 22.00 -28.90 11.76
CA VAL A 369 21.72 -28.35 10.45
C VAL A 369 20.68 -27.20 10.62
N PRO A 370 21.08 -25.96 10.40
CA PRO A 370 20.14 -24.85 10.43
C PRO A 370 19.31 -24.81 9.16
N ALA A 371 18.16 -24.17 9.21
CA ALA A 371 17.30 -23.90 8.07
C ALA A 371 17.02 -22.40 7.94
N SER A 372 17.09 -21.93 6.72
CA SER A 372 16.68 -20.57 6.37
C SER A 372 15.16 -20.50 6.21
N GLY A 373 14.52 -19.59 6.93
CA GLY A 373 13.11 -19.25 6.74
C GLY A 373 12.97 -18.23 5.61
N LEU A 374 12.53 -18.68 4.45
CA LEU A 374 12.35 -17.88 3.26
C LEU A 374 10.89 -17.48 3.09
N LEU A 375 10.65 -16.17 2.91
CA LEU A 375 9.36 -15.63 2.50
C LEU A 375 9.43 -15.26 1.02
N LEU A 376 8.68 -15.99 0.21
CA LEU A 376 8.52 -15.72 -1.21
C LEU A 376 7.21 -14.95 -1.42
N LYS A 377 7.31 -13.74 -1.98
CA LYS A 377 6.17 -12.86 -2.21
C LYS A 377 6.10 -12.46 -3.67
N ARG A 378 4.93 -12.65 -4.29
CA ARG A 378 4.59 -12.10 -5.59
C ARG A 378 3.33 -11.26 -5.45
N ASP A 379 3.41 -9.98 -5.80
CA ASP A 379 2.29 -9.06 -5.68
C ASP A 379 2.19 -8.21 -6.96
N PRO A 380 1.32 -8.61 -7.91
CA PRO A 380 1.19 -7.90 -9.18
C PRO A 380 0.50 -6.55 -9.05
N GLY A 381 -0.13 -6.25 -7.92
CA GLY A 381 -0.79 -4.97 -7.65
C GLY A 381 0.16 -3.85 -7.25
N VAL A 382 1.36 -4.18 -6.76
CA VAL A 382 2.33 -3.18 -6.23
C VAL A 382 2.66 -2.07 -7.23
N PRO A 383 2.94 -2.32 -8.52
CA PRO A 383 3.22 -1.25 -9.48
C PRO A 383 2.05 -0.26 -9.64
N LEU A 384 0.80 -0.78 -9.65
CA LEU A 384 -0.40 0.06 -9.74
C LEU A 384 -0.59 0.88 -8.46
N VAL A 385 -0.33 0.32 -7.29
CA VAL A 385 -0.40 1.02 -6.01
C VAL A 385 0.57 2.21 -6.01
N TYR A 386 1.84 2.00 -6.40
CA TYR A 386 2.82 3.09 -6.50
C TYR A 386 2.45 4.12 -7.54
N ALA A 387 1.96 3.70 -8.72
CA ALA A 387 1.46 4.63 -9.74
C ALA A 387 0.28 5.46 -9.22
N GLY A 388 -0.67 4.82 -8.51
CA GLY A 388 -1.81 5.48 -7.88
C GLY A 388 -1.37 6.54 -6.86
N PHE A 389 -0.40 6.21 -5.99
CA PHE A 389 0.19 7.17 -5.06
C PHE A 389 0.86 8.35 -5.78
N ALA A 390 1.68 8.09 -6.80
CA ALA A 390 2.35 9.15 -7.55
C ALA A 390 1.36 10.11 -8.20
N ILE A 391 0.29 9.58 -8.83
CA ILE A 391 -0.78 10.38 -9.43
C ILE A 391 -1.53 11.18 -8.36
N ALA A 392 -1.90 10.55 -7.23
CA ALA A 392 -2.63 11.21 -6.15
C ALA A 392 -1.80 12.33 -5.49
N LEU A 393 -0.52 12.11 -5.22
CA LEU A 393 0.38 13.11 -4.66
C LEU A 393 0.58 14.30 -5.63
N THR A 394 0.77 14.02 -6.92
CA THR A 394 0.86 15.06 -7.95
C THR A 394 -0.44 15.87 -8.00
N GLY A 395 -1.58 15.20 -7.98
CA GLY A 395 -2.89 15.84 -7.92
C GLY A 395 -3.08 16.69 -6.66
N GLY A 396 -2.62 16.19 -5.50
CA GLY A 396 -2.61 16.91 -4.24
C GLY A 396 -1.79 18.20 -4.33
N GLY A 397 -0.57 18.11 -4.82
CA GLY A 397 0.31 19.27 -5.06
C GLY A 397 -0.31 20.33 -5.99
N LEU A 398 -0.86 19.89 -7.12
CA LEU A 398 -1.58 20.78 -8.05
C LEU A 398 -2.80 21.41 -7.40
N SER A 399 -3.52 20.68 -6.53
CA SER A 399 -4.69 21.20 -5.82
C SER A 399 -4.37 22.40 -4.91
N LEU A 400 -3.13 22.59 -4.50
CA LEU A 400 -2.72 23.75 -3.71
C LEU A 400 -2.69 25.05 -4.52
N ILE A 401 -2.60 24.97 -5.84
CA ILE A 401 -2.56 26.12 -6.73
C ILE A 401 -3.96 26.75 -6.79
N ALA A 402 -4.07 27.99 -6.31
CA ALA A 402 -5.32 28.75 -6.39
C ALA A 402 -5.58 29.23 -7.81
N THR A 403 -6.79 28.96 -8.31
CA THR A 403 -7.25 29.54 -9.58
C THR A 403 -7.78 30.93 -9.30
N ARG A 404 -7.17 31.93 -9.92
CA ARG A 404 -7.54 33.35 -9.85
C ARG A 404 -8.03 33.78 -11.21
N GLN A 405 -9.09 34.56 -11.24
CA GLN A 405 -9.66 35.14 -12.45
C GLN A 405 -9.90 36.63 -12.20
N LEU A 406 -9.58 37.46 -13.17
CA LEU A 406 -9.74 38.89 -13.13
C LEU A 406 -10.35 39.36 -14.45
N TRP A 407 -11.29 40.30 -14.36
CA TRP A 407 -11.89 40.95 -15.50
C TRP A 407 -11.80 42.44 -15.30
N ALA A 408 -11.57 43.17 -16.37
CA ALA A 408 -11.56 44.62 -16.38
C ALA A 408 -12.33 45.16 -17.58
N ILE A 409 -13.07 46.27 -17.41
CA ILE A 409 -13.82 46.97 -18.43
C ILE A 409 -13.44 48.44 -18.36
N ALA A 410 -12.99 49.01 -19.49
CA ALA A 410 -12.76 50.43 -19.62
C ALA A 410 -14.05 51.13 -20.06
N GLU A 411 -14.45 52.13 -19.31
CA GLU A 411 -15.58 53.03 -19.64
C GLU A 411 -15.01 54.39 -20.02
N ALA A 412 -14.61 54.52 -21.30
CA ALA A 412 -13.89 55.70 -21.80
C ALA A 412 -14.68 57.00 -21.64
N GLU A 413 -16.03 57.00 -21.81
CA GLU A 413 -16.89 58.16 -21.69
C GLU A 413 -16.84 58.79 -20.30
N HIS A 414 -16.64 57.96 -19.26
CA HIS A 414 -16.63 58.39 -17.87
C HIS A 414 -15.24 58.42 -17.23
N GLY A 415 -14.21 57.99 -17.98
CA GLY A 415 -12.85 57.87 -17.46
C GLY A 415 -12.73 56.87 -16.30
N LEU A 416 -13.46 55.75 -16.36
CA LEU A 416 -13.51 54.75 -15.31
C LEU A 416 -12.98 53.40 -15.81
N LEU A 417 -12.19 52.73 -14.95
CA LEU A 417 -11.80 51.32 -15.11
C LEU A 417 -12.46 50.50 -14.04
N HIS A 418 -13.37 49.60 -14.43
CA HIS A 418 -14.03 48.66 -13.55
C HIS A 418 -13.31 47.34 -13.54
N VAL A 419 -12.95 46.85 -12.35
CA VAL A 419 -12.18 45.56 -12.21
C VAL A 419 -12.94 44.65 -11.29
N GLY A 420 -13.06 43.39 -11.70
CA GLY A 420 -13.72 42.36 -10.89
C GLY A 420 -12.84 41.13 -10.77
N GLY A 421 -12.79 40.47 -9.59
CA GLY A 421 -11.98 39.34 -9.30
C GLY A 421 -12.72 38.18 -8.67
N LEU A 422 -12.31 36.94 -9.02
CA LEU A 422 -12.75 35.70 -8.39
C LEU A 422 -11.53 34.82 -8.05
N CYS A 423 -11.61 34.16 -6.91
CA CYS A 423 -10.63 33.16 -6.50
C CYS A 423 -11.33 31.96 -5.90
N ASN A 424 -10.90 30.75 -6.23
CA ASN A 424 -11.49 29.52 -5.68
C ASN A 424 -10.97 29.15 -4.30
N ARG A 425 -9.80 29.68 -3.92
CA ARG A 425 -9.13 29.41 -2.63
C ARG A 425 -8.39 30.68 -2.19
N ASN A 426 -8.30 30.87 -0.88
CA ASN A 426 -7.56 31.98 -0.30
C ASN A 426 -7.98 33.36 -0.86
N LEU A 427 -9.31 33.59 -0.85
CA LEU A 427 -9.92 34.85 -1.31
C LEU A 427 -9.33 36.06 -0.57
N THR A 428 -9.03 35.91 0.73
CA THR A 428 -8.43 37.00 1.54
C THR A 428 -7.06 37.42 1.07
N ALA A 429 -6.23 36.49 0.60
CA ALA A 429 -4.93 36.83 0.01
C ALA A 429 -5.10 37.56 -1.33
N PHE A 430 -6.03 37.11 -2.17
CA PHE A 430 -6.30 37.79 -3.44
C PHE A 430 -6.94 39.18 -3.24
N ALA A 431 -7.80 39.33 -2.23
CA ALA A 431 -8.37 40.63 -1.86
C ALA A 431 -7.32 41.66 -1.40
N ARG A 432 -6.21 41.20 -0.80
CA ARG A 432 -5.08 42.07 -0.43
C ARG A 432 -4.15 42.38 -1.61
N GLU A 433 -4.05 41.44 -2.55
CA GLU A 433 -3.19 41.58 -3.73
C GLU A 433 -3.81 42.50 -4.81
N LEU A 434 -5.13 42.45 -4.99
CA LEU A 434 -5.83 43.19 -6.05
C LEU A 434 -5.63 44.72 -5.95
N PRO A 435 -5.80 45.38 -4.80
CA PRO A 435 -5.57 46.81 -4.67
C PRO A 435 -4.09 47.18 -4.98
N GLY A 436 -3.14 46.32 -4.57
CA GLY A 436 -1.71 46.54 -4.89
C GLY A 436 -1.43 46.45 -6.38
N LEU A 437 -2.11 45.53 -7.10
CA LEU A 437 -2.04 45.44 -8.56
C LEU A 437 -2.59 46.72 -9.25
N LEU A 438 -3.69 47.22 -8.73
CA LEU A 438 -4.32 48.42 -9.29
C LEU A 438 -3.55 49.70 -8.96
N ALA A 439 -2.90 49.77 -7.82
CA ALA A 439 -2.06 50.93 -7.45
C ALA A 439 -0.82 51.13 -8.35
N GLU A 440 -0.42 50.11 -9.10
CA GLU A 440 0.64 50.23 -10.10
C GLU A 440 0.17 50.89 -11.41
N LEU A 441 -1.13 51.10 -11.57
CA LEU A 441 -1.73 51.78 -12.72
C LEU A 441 -1.86 53.30 -12.45
N PRO A 442 -1.74 54.13 -13.48
CA PRO A 442 -1.96 55.56 -13.31
C PRO A 442 -3.47 55.83 -13.08
N GLY A 443 -3.79 56.23 -11.91
CA GLY A 443 -5.19 56.55 -11.50
C GLY A 443 -5.34 56.52 -9.98
N THR A 444 -6.46 57.06 -9.49
CA THR A 444 -6.82 57.03 -8.06
C THR A 444 -7.90 55.98 -7.82
N PRO A 445 -7.68 54.99 -6.98
CA PRO A 445 -8.75 54.04 -6.60
C PRO A 445 -9.87 54.82 -5.89
N GLN A 446 -11.08 54.71 -6.41
CA GLN A 446 -12.27 55.13 -5.69
C GLN A 446 -12.83 53.93 -4.94
N GLN A 447 -12.90 54.03 -3.62
CA GLN A 447 -13.64 53.04 -2.81
C GLN A 447 -15.15 53.39 -2.98
N VAL A 448 -15.90 52.47 -3.57
CA VAL A 448 -17.36 52.49 -3.66
C VAL A 448 -17.95 51.61 -2.56
#